data_30ffda4b7745c4b08ed0b9f579416dc2
#
_entry.id   30ffda4b7745c4b08ed0b9f579416dc2
#
_cell.length_a   1.000
_cell.length_b   1.000
_cell.length_c   1.000
_cell.angle_alpha   90.00
_cell.angle_beta   90.00
_cell.angle_gamma   90.00
#
_symmetry.space_group_name_H-M   'P 1'
#
loop_
_entity.id
_entity.type
_entity.pdbx_description
1 polymer ?
#
loop_
_entity_poly.entity_id
_entity_poly.type
_entity_poly.pdbx_seq_one_letter_code
_entity_poly.pdbx_strand_id
1 'polypeptide(L)'
;ITEFGVGNGMSLIIFAGIVAQLPATFSQLIFTFDSSQLPIYAVGLVVSLLVIYGVVVVTEAERPIPITYAKQMRGNTVHGGLATYLPLRVNQAGVIPIIFALSILLFPRMIFQFLAESTIANVANISGFALSLLDNNWFYTSAYFVLVVLFTYFYTAVTFDPDNIATNLQKSGAFIPGVRPGNSTSDYISRVLTRLTLVGALFLGVIAILPLILRSLTGIQALAIGGTALLIVVS
;
A
#
# COMPACT_ATOMS: atom_id res chain seq x y z
N ILE A 1 -9.73 20.62 -4.35
CA ILE A 1 -10.04 19.38 -5.12
C ILE A 1 -10.85 18.44 -4.24
N THR A 2 -10.36 18.13 -3.04
CA THR A 2 -11.05 17.23 -2.08
C THR A 2 -12.41 17.80 -1.67
N GLU A 3 -12.54 19.10 -1.45
CA GLU A 3 -13.80 19.77 -1.10
C GLU A 3 -14.82 19.78 -2.26
N PHE A 4 -14.36 19.85 -3.49
CA PHE A 4 -15.22 19.87 -4.69
C PHE A 4 -15.55 18.47 -5.24
N GLY A 5 -15.16 17.40 -4.56
CA GLY A 5 -15.53 16.03 -4.90
C GLY A 5 -14.86 15.44 -6.16
N VAL A 6 -13.75 16.03 -6.62
CA VAL A 6 -13.01 15.54 -7.81
C VAL A 6 -12.00 14.43 -7.45
N GLY A 7 -11.95 14.01 -6.18
CA GLY A 7 -11.03 12.98 -5.67
C GLY A 7 -10.19 13.46 -4.49
N ASN A 8 -9.19 12.68 -4.11
CA ASN A 8 -8.29 13.02 -3.02
C ASN A 8 -7.17 13.93 -3.51
N GLY A 9 -7.19 15.23 -3.12
CA GLY A 9 -6.19 16.23 -3.52
C GLY A 9 -4.76 15.87 -3.09
N MET A 10 -4.58 15.19 -1.95
CA MET A 10 -3.28 14.75 -1.47
C MET A 10 -2.68 13.69 -2.41
N SER A 11 -3.46 12.72 -2.83
CA SER A 11 -3.04 11.69 -3.80
C SER A 11 -2.64 12.32 -5.14
N LEU A 12 -3.34 13.36 -5.57
CA LEU A 12 -3.06 14.05 -6.82
C LEU A 12 -1.75 14.86 -6.76
N ILE A 13 -1.42 15.46 -5.61
CA ILE A 13 -0.13 16.15 -5.41
C ILE A 13 1.03 15.14 -5.46
N ILE A 14 0.88 13.99 -4.79
CA ILE A 14 1.89 12.93 -4.80
C ILE A 14 2.07 12.40 -6.21
N PHE A 15 0.98 12.12 -6.93
CA PHE A 15 1.00 11.71 -8.33
C PHE A 15 1.74 12.73 -9.22
N ALA A 16 1.41 14.01 -9.10
CA ALA A 16 2.07 15.07 -9.88
C ALA A 16 3.59 15.13 -9.60
N GLY A 17 4.00 14.97 -8.33
CA GLY A 17 5.41 14.92 -7.94
C GLY A 17 6.17 13.75 -8.57
N ILE A 18 5.51 12.61 -8.71
CA ILE A 18 6.09 11.41 -9.34
C ILE A 18 6.18 11.59 -10.86
N VAL A 19 5.09 12.05 -11.49
CA VAL A 19 5.05 12.27 -12.94
C VAL A 19 6.07 13.32 -13.37
N ALA A 20 6.31 14.36 -12.55
CA ALA A 20 7.32 15.38 -12.82
C ALA A 20 8.75 14.83 -12.93
N GLN A 21 9.04 13.67 -12.35
CA GLN A 21 10.35 13.01 -12.44
C GLN A 21 10.50 12.13 -13.68
N LEU A 22 9.41 11.74 -14.33
CA LEU A 22 9.45 10.84 -15.50
C LEU A 22 10.31 11.37 -16.65
N PRO A 23 10.23 12.67 -17.06
CA PRO A 23 11.06 13.19 -18.14
C PRO A 23 12.55 13.06 -17.85
N ALA A 24 12.97 13.33 -16.60
CA ALA A 24 14.37 13.19 -16.20
C ALA A 24 14.83 11.72 -16.25
N THR A 25 13.99 10.79 -15.81
CA THR A 25 14.26 9.36 -15.85
C THR A 25 14.36 8.84 -17.29
N PHE A 26 13.45 9.26 -18.17
CA PHE A 26 13.52 8.92 -19.60
C PHE A 26 14.77 9.48 -20.27
N SER A 27 15.11 10.75 -20.01
CA SER A 27 16.33 11.36 -20.52
C SER A 27 17.57 10.55 -20.08
N GLN A 28 17.66 10.22 -18.78
CA GLN A 28 18.75 9.41 -18.26
C GLN A 28 18.85 8.06 -18.96
N LEU A 29 17.71 7.39 -19.19
CA LEU A 29 17.64 6.10 -19.84
C LEU A 29 18.13 6.16 -21.32
N ILE A 30 17.79 7.23 -22.03
CA ILE A 30 18.25 7.47 -23.41
C ILE A 30 19.76 7.76 -23.44
N PHE A 31 20.26 8.60 -22.52
CA PHE A 31 21.69 8.96 -22.50
C PHE A 31 22.59 7.82 -22.02
N THR A 32 22.08 6.93 -21.17
CA THR A 32 22.82 5.75 -20.67
C THR A 32 22.51 4.47 -21.46
N PHE A 33 21.82 4.61 -22.61
CA PHE A 33 21.44 3.44 -23.41
C PHE A 33 22.67 2.74 -23.97
N ASP A 34 22.79 1.45 -23.62
CA ASP A 34 23.82 0.55 -24.17
C ASP A 34 23.13 -0.64 -24.84
N SER A 35 23.45 -0.85 -26.09
CA SER A 35 22.89 -1.94 -26.91
C SER A 35 23.19 -3.33 -26.32
N SER A 36 24.25 -3.48 -25.54
CA SER A 36 24.60 -4.74 -24.85
C SER A 36 23.60 -5.08 -23.73
N GLN A 37 22.92 -4.08 -23.19
CA GLN A 37 21.95 -4.22 -22.09
C GLN A 37 20.50 -4.34 -22.57
N LEU A 38 20.26 -4.39 -23.86
CA LEU A 38 18.92 -4.47 -24.46
C LEU A 38 18.07 -5.63 -23.91
N PRO A 39 18.60 -6.83 -23.63
CA PRO A 39 17.82 -7.90 -22.99
C PRO A 39 17.35 -7.53 -21.57
N ILE A 40 18.18 -6.79 -20.82
CA ILE A 40 17.84 -6.37 -19.44
C ILE A 40 16.75 -5.31 -19.47
N TYR A 41 16.78 -4.37 -20.42
CA TYR A 41 15.70 -3.39 -20.59
C TYR A 41 14.38 -4.06 -20.99
N ALA A 42 14.42 -5.08 -21.85
CA ALA A 42 13.24 -5.84 -22.22
C ALA A 42 12.63 -6.59 -21.02
N VAL A 43 13.47 -7.24 -20.19
CA VAL A 43 13.03 -7.89 -18.95
C VAL A 43 12.46 -6.85 -17.99
N GLY A 44 13.10 -5.70 -17.81
CA GLY A 44 12.60 -4.61 -16.98
C GLY A 44 11.22 -4.11 -17.39
N LEU A 45 10.98 -3.97 -18.70
CA LEU A 45 9.69 -3.57 -19.24
C LEU A 45 8.62 -4.64 -18.97
N VAL A 46 8.91 -5.91 -19.20
CA VAL A 46 7.97 -7.02 -18.91
C VAL A 46 7.64 -7.06 -17.43
N VAL A 47 8.64 -6.94 -16.53
CA VAL A 47 8.42 -6.92 -15.10
C VAL A 47 7.58 -5.71 -14.69
N SER A 48 7.81 -4.53 -15.25
CA SER A 48 7.00 -3.34 -14.98
C SER A 48 5.53 -3.54 -15.36
N LEU A 49 5.26 -4.14 -16.52
CA LEU A 49 3.89 -4.46 -16.94
C LEU A 49 3.23 -5.49 -16.02
N LEU A 50 3.96 -6.52 -15.58
CA LEU A 50 3.46 -7.51 -14.62
C LEU A 50 3.15 -6.87 -13.26
N VAL A 51 3.99 -5.94 -12.80
CA VAL A 51 3.74 -5.19 -11.56
C VAL A 51 2.48 -4.35 -11.68
N ILE A 52 2.31 -3.59 -12.77
CA ILE A 52 1.10 -2.79 -13.00
C ILE A 52 -0.13 -3.70 -13.00
N TYR A 53 -0.10 -4.79 -13.75
CA TYR A 53 -1.21 -5.74 -13.78
C TYR A 53 -1.53 -6.31 -12.40
N GLY A 54 -0.51 -6.74 -11.63
CA GLY A 54 -0.67 -7.26 -10.29
C GLY A 54 -1.27 -6.22 -9.33
N VAL A 55 -0.81 -4.97 -9.38
CA VAL A 55 -1.35 -3.88 -8.55
C VAL A 55 -2.82 -3.63 -8.86
N VAL A 56 -3.20 -3.52 -10.14
CA VAL A 56 -4.59 -3.33 -10.56
C VAL A 56 -5.46 -4.47 -10.05
N VAL A 57 -5.06 -5.73 -10.27
CA VAL A 57 -5.81 -6.90 -9.82
C VAL A 57 -6.06 -6.91 -8.31
N VAL A 58 -5.05 -6.58 -7.50
CA VAL A 58 -5.17 -6.62 -6.04
C VAL A 58 -5.91 -5.38 -5.50
N THR A 59 -5.73 -4.22 -6.13
CA THR A 59 -6.43 -2.99 -5.74
C THR A 59 -7.92 -3.05 -6.05
N GLU A 60 -8.29 -3.69 -7.17
CA GLU A 60 -9.68 -3.89 -7.54
C GLU A 60 -10.31 -5.13 -6.91
N ALA A 61 -9.48 -6.03 -6.34
CA ALA A 61 -9.99 -7.25 -5.72
C ALA A 61 -10.85 -6.94 -4.49
N GLU A 62 -12.09 -7.37 -4.53
CA GLU A 62 -13.08 -7.17 -3.46
C GLU A 62 -13.65 -8.52 -3.00
N ARG A 63 -13.91 -8.63 -1.72
CA ARG A 63 -14.69 -9.72 -1.15
C ARG A 63 -16.09 -9.23 -0.82
N PRO A 64 -17.11 -9.55 -1.64
CA PRO A 64 -18.48 -9.18 -1.35
C PRO A 64 -19.03 -10.01 -0.18
N ILE A 65 -19.50 -9.35 0.88
CA ILE A 65 -20.23 -9.99 1.99
C ILE A 65 -21.73 -9.79 1.71
N PRO A 66 -22.52 -10.88 1.62
CA PRO A 66 -23.95 -10.74 1.40
C PRO A 66 -24.62 -10.12 2.62
N ILE A 67 -25.45 -9.11 2.37
CA ILE A 67 -26.27 -8.42 3.37
C ILE A 67 -27.73 -8.50 2.94
N THR A 68 -28.62 -8.74 3.88
CA THR A 68 -30.05 -8.78 3.64
C THR A 68 -30.72 -7.73 4.53
N TYR A 69 -31.58 -6.91 3.94
CA TYR A 69 -32.40 -5.98 4.70
C TYR A 69 -33.66 -6.68 5.21
N ALA A 70 -34.07 -6.39 6.43
CA ALA A 70 -35.30 -6.89 7.00
C ALA A 70 -36.52 -6.40 6.17
N LYS A 71 -37.46 -7.31 5.93
CA LYS A 71 -38.72 -6.96 5.26
C LYS A 71 -39.55 -6.10 6.21
N GLN A 72 -39.94 -4.91 5.78
CA GLN A 72 -40.91 -4.06 6.49
C GLN A 72 -42.27 -4.14 5.81
N MET A 73 -43.27 -4.55 6.55
CA MET A 73 -44.66 -4.48 6.12
C MET A 73 -45.23 -3.11 6.48
N ARG A 74 -45.62 -2.30 5.50
CA ARG A 74 -46.31 -1.04 5.70
C ARG A 74 -47.68 -1.11 4.98
N GLY A 75 -48.72 -1.39 5.75
CA GLY A 75 -50.05 -1.65 5.19
C GLY A 75 -50.09 -2.97 4.39
N ASN A 76 -50.65 -2.94 3.20
CA ASN A 76 -50.78 -4.12 2.32
C ASN A 76 -49.59 -4.29 1.34
N THR A 77 -48.56 -3.48 1.47
CA THR A 77 -47.34 -3.53 0.62
C THR A 77 -46.13 -3.97 1.41
N VAL A 78 -45.39 -4.97 0.86
CA VAL A 78 -44.15 -5.47 1.41
C VAL A 78 -43.01 -4.67 0.79
N HIS A 79 -42.30 -3.88 1.62
CA HIS A 79 -41.11 -3.14 1.22
C HIS A 79 -39.90 -3.77 1.90
N GLY A 80 -38.82 -4.01 1.16
CA GLY A 80 -37.60 -4.56 1.67
C GLY A 80 -37.36 -6.03 1.27
N GLY A 81 -36.34 -6.65 1.84
CA GLY A 81 -35.86 -7.99 1.48
C GLY A 81 -34.92 -7.97 0.28
N LEU A 82 -34.41 -6.80 -0.10
CA LEU A 82 -33.36 -6.70 -1.11
C LEU A 82 -32.05 -7.25 -0.53
N ALA A 83 -31.50 -8.24 -1.21
CA ALA A 83 -30.16 -8.71 -0.95
C ALA A 83 -29.16 -7.77 -1.65
N THR A 84 -28.20 -7.27 -0.92
CA THR A 84 -27.08 -6.46 -1.43
C THR A 84 -25.77 -7.02 -0.91
N TYR A 85 -24.66 -6.42 -1.30
CA TYR A 85 -23.35 -6.86 -0.89
C TYR A 85 -22.56 -5.70 -0.26
N LEU A 86 -21.83 -6.00 0.81
CA LEU A 86 -20.81 -5.10 1.37
C LEU A 86 -19.46 -5.46 0.73
N PRO A 87 -18.93 -4.63 -0.17
CA PRO A 87 -17.63 -4.90 -0.77
C PRO A 87 -16.51 -4.59 0.24
N LEU A 88 -15.71 -5.58 0.59
CA LEU A 88 -14.47 -5.40 1.34
C LEU A 88 -13.29 -5.54 0.40
N ARG A 89 -12.55 -4.46 0.17
CA ARG A 89 -11.35 -4.49 -0.67
C ARG A 89 -10.23 -5.26 0.00
N VAL A 90 -9.42 -5.95 -0.79
CA VAL A 90 -8.22 -6.66 -0.30
C VAL A 90 -7.16 -5.66 0.17
N ASN A 91 -6.99 -4.57 -0.58
CA ASN A 91 -6.11 -3.46 -0.20
C ASN A 91 -6.95 -2.27 0.29
N GLN A 92 -7.32 -2.27 1.58
CA GLN A 92 -8.03 -1.16 2.21
C GLN A 92 -7.11 0.04 2.47
N ALA A 93 -5.83 -0.23 2.68
CA ALA A 93 -4.85 0.78 3.10
C ALA A 93 -4.31 1.61 1.92
N GLY A 94 -4.50 1.17 0.68
CA GLY A 94 -3.90 1.83 -0.49
C GLY A 94 -2.37 1.83 -0.43
N VAL A 95 -1.74 2.91 -0.87
CA VAL A 95 -0.27 3.09 -0.86
C VAL A 95 0.27 3.82 0.38
N ILE A 96 -0.60 4.32 1.24
CA ILE A 96 -0.21 5.11 2.41
C ILE A 96 0.80 4.38 3.31
N PRO A 97 0.66 3.06 3.60
CA PRO A 97 1.64 2.32 4.38
C PRO A 97 3.05 2.34 3.81
N ILE A 98 3.18 2.33 2.49
CA ILE A 98 4.48 2.37 1.81
C ILE A 98 5.17 3.71 2.04
N ILE A 99 4.40 4.82 1.97
CA ILE A 99 4.91 6.17 2.20
C ILE A 99 5.39 6.31 3.66
N PHE A 100 4.63 5.80 4.62
CA PHE A 100 5.03 5.80 6.03
C PHE A 100 6.28 4.96 6.29
N ALA A 101 6.36 3.77 5.70
CA ALA A 101 7.53 2.90 5.84
C ALA A 101 8.79 3.56 5.27
N LEU A 102 8.71 4.19 4.09
CA LEU A 102 9.81 4.97 3.52
C LEU A 102 10.22 6.12 4.42
N SER A 103 9.25 6.88 4.94
CA SER A 103 9.51 8.04 5.80
C SER A 103 10.24 7.62 7.08
N ILE A 104 9.84 6.51 7.69
CA ILE A 104 10.47 5.97 8.92
C ILE A 104 11.89 5.45 8.64
N LEU A 105 12.17 4.93 7.46
CA LEU A 105 13.53 4.52 7.12
C LEU A 105 14.44 5.69 6.77
N LEU A 106 13.88 6.72 6.13
CA LEU A 106 14.65 7.91 5.75
C LEU A 106 15.02 8.78 6.96
N PHE A 107 14.14 8.90 7.93
CA PHE A 107 14.34 9.79 9.08
C PHE A 107 15.55 9.44 9.95
N PRO A 108 15.73 8.17 10.41
CA PRO A 108 16.94 7.76 11.11
C PRO A 108 18.22 7.94 10.27
N ARG A 109 18.15 7.63 8.97
CA ARG A 109 19.29 7.80 8.08
C ARG A 109 19.75 9.25 8.04
N MET A 110 18.84 10.21 7.90
CA MET A 110 19.18 11.63 7.93
C MET A 110 19.79 12.06 9.25
N ILE A 111 19.26 11.59 10.39
CA ILE A 111 19.78 11.89 11.73
C ILE A 111 21.20 11.32 11.86
N PHE A 112 21.41 10.07 11.52
CA PHE A 112 22.72 9.42 11.65
C PHE A 112 23.74 10.02 10.68
N GLN A 113 23.38 10.46 9.49
CA GLN A 113 24.25 11.20 8.58
C GLN A 113 24.75 12.50 9.24
N PHE A 114 23.84 13.25 9.85
CA PHE A 114 24.19 14.49 10.53
C PHE A 114 25.08 14.24 11.76
N LEU A 115 24.78 13.20 12.55
CA LEU A 115 25.54 12.83 13.73
C LEU A 115 26.90 12.23 13.40
N ALA A 116 27.08 11.60 12.24
CA ALA A 116 28.36 11.04 11.80
C ALA A 116 29.42 12.12 11.53
N GLU A 117 29.00 13.35 11.23
CA GLU A 117 29.89 14.51 11.06
C GLU A 117 30.25 15.21 12.41
N SER A 118 29.79 14.65 13.54
CA SER A 118 30.04 15.20 14.86
C SER A 118 31.55 15.11 15.24
N THR A 119 32.05 16.14 15.92
CA THR A 119 33.39 16.17 16.46
C THR A 119 33.61 15.19 17.63
N ILE A 120 32.56 14.65 18.21
CA ILE A 120 32.59 13.69 19.31
C ILE A 120 32.78 12.27 18.74
N ALA A 121 33.98 11.69 18.95
CA ALA A 121 34.34 10.40 18.37
C ALA A 121 33.36 9.26 18.67
N ASN A 122 32.82 9.17 19.88
CA ASN A 122 31.85 8.15 20.25
C ASN A 122 30.52 8.28 19.48
N VAL A 123 30.03 9.50 19.28
CA VAL A 123 28.81 9.78 18.53
C VAL A 123 29.02 9.45 17.06
N ALA A 124 30.14 9.88 16.48
CA ALA A 124 30.50 9.60 15.10
C ALA A 124 30.61 8.08 14.83
N ASN A 125 31.26 7.31 15.73
CA ASN A 125 31.41 5.87 15.59
C ASN A 125 30.05 5.13 15.66
N ILE A 126 29.20 5.47 16.63
CA ILE A 126 27.86 4.85 16.75
C ILE A 126 27.01 5.18 15.52
N SER A 127 27.04 6.43 15.07
CA SER A 127 26.30 6.86 13.89
C SER A 127 26.82 6.19 12.61
N GLY A 128 28.15 6.06 12.48
CA GLY A 128 28.77 5.33 11.37
C GLY A 128 28.37 3.84 11.33
N PHE A 129 28.31 3.18 12.50
CA PHE A 129 27.82 1.81 12.58
C PHE A 129 26.34 1.71 12.20
N ALA A 130 25.49 2.61 12.69
CA ALA A 130 24.08 2.64 12.34
C ALA A 130 23.86 2.88 10.84
N LEU A 131 24.64 3.79 10.23
CA LEU A 131 24.61 4.01 8.78
C LEU A 131 25.06 2.78 8.01
N SER A 132 26.10 2.07 8.43
CA SER A 132 26.56 0.86 7.76
C SER A 132 25.51 -0.25 7.78
N LEU A 133 24.69 -0.34 8.83
CA LEU A 133 23.55 -1.26 8.88
C LEU A 133 22.44 -0.83 7.90
N LEU A 134 22.11 0.46 7.86
CA LEU A 134 21.08 1.00 6.96
C LEU A 134 21.50 0.98 5.49
N ASP A 135 22.79 1.07 5.20
CA ASP A 135 23.36 0.96 3.85
C ASP A 135 23.48 -0.49 3.36
N ASN A 136 23.37 -1.46 4.29
CA ASN A 136 23.30 -2.87 3.92
C ASN A 136 21.99 -3.14 3.18
N ASN A 137 22.09 -3.48 1.89
CA ASN A 137 20.94 -3.67 1.01
C ASN A 137 19.96 -4.74 1.53
N TRP A 138 20.44 -5.83 2.11
CA TRP A 138 19.60 -6.89 2.67
C TRP A 138 18.86 -6.44 3.92
N PHE A 139 19.55 -5.73 4.82
CA PHE A 139 18.93 -5.19 6.03
C PHE A 139 17.87 -4.15 5.68
N TYR A 140 18.21 -3.21 4.80
CA TYR A 140 17.27 -2.17 4.34
C TYR A 140 16.03 -2.77 3.69
N THR A 141 16.21 -3.73 2.76
CA THR A 141 15.10 -4.38 2.06
C THR A 141 14.20 -5.16 3.02
N SER A 142 14.79 -5.91 3.96
CA SER A 142 14.02 -6.66 4.96
C SER A 142 13.27 -5.75 5.92
N ALA A 143 13.92 -4.70 6.42
CA ALA A 143 13.30 -3.71 7.30
C ALA A 143 12.15 -2.99 6.59
N TYR A 144 12.35 -2.61 5.33
CA TYR A 144 11.32 -1.97 4.51
C TYR A 144 10.10 -2.88 4.32
N PHE A 145 10.31 -4.15 3.97
CA PHE A 145 9.23 -5.13 3.86
C PHE A 145 8.42 -5.26 5.16
N VAL A 146 9.10 -5.47 6.29
CA VAL A 146 8.46 -5.61 7.60
C VAL A 146 7.68 -4.36 7.98
N LEU A 147 8.25 -3.17 7.75
CA LEU A 147 7.57 -1.91 8.02
C LEU A 147 6.33 -1.73 7.15
N VAL A 148 6.39 -2.03 5.86
CA VAL A 148 5.21 -1.95 4.98
C VAL A 148 4.10 -2.86 5.48
N VAL A 149 4.41 -4.11 5.86
CA VAL A 149 3.43 -5.04 6.41
C VAL A 149 2.84 -4.50 7.72
N LEU A 150 3.68 -4.04 8.65
CA LEU A 150 3.26 -3.47 9.93
C LEU A 150 2.35 -2.25 9.74
N PHE A 151 2.74 -1.32 8.88
CA PHE A 151 1.95 -0.12 8.61
C PHE A 151 0.65 -0.42 7.88
N THR A 152 0.60 -1.44 7.04
CA THR A 152 -0.64 -1.87 6.41
C THR A 152 -1.66 -2.35 7.46
N TYR A 153 -1.21 -3.16 8.42
CA TYR A 153 -2.07 -3.57 9.54
C TYR A 153 -2.49 -2.39 10.41
N PHE A 154 -1.53 -1.55 10.79
CA PHE A 154 -1.80 -0.38 11.62
C PHE A 154 -2.81 0.56 10.96
N TYR A 155 -2.58 0.91 9.70
CA TYR A 155 -3.44 1.83 8.96
C TYR A 155 -4.85 1.25 8.76
N THR A 156 -4.94 -0.03 8.43
CA THR A 156 -6.25 -0.70 8.29
C THR A 156 -7.00 -0.71 9.62
N ALA A 157 -6.32 -0.97 10.74
CA ALA A 157 -6.95 -0.97 12.07
C ALA A 157 -7.45 0.42 12.50
N VAL A 158 -6.75 1.50 12.09
CA VAL A 158 -7.15 2.88 12.40
C VAL A 158 -8.27 3.37 11.50
N THR A 159 -8.24 3.00 10.22
CA THR A 159 -9.17 3.54 9.22
C THR A 159 -10.49 2.77 9.17
N PHE A 160 -10.45 1.50 9.49
CA PHE A 160 -11.60 0.61 9.38
C PHE A 160 -12.09 0.20 10.77
N ASP A 161 -13.31 0.63 11.11
CA ASP A 161 -13.95 0.32 12.39
C ASP A 161 -15.10 -0.68 12.19
N PRO A 162 -14.86 -1.98 12.49
CA PRO A 162 -15.88 -3.03 12.34
C PRO A 162 -17.09 -2.81 13.24
N ASP A 163 -16.92 -2.19 14.42
CA ASP A 163 -18.00 -1.96 15.40
C ASP A 163 -18.97 -0.91 14.87
N ASN A 164 -18.47 0.16 14.31
CA ASN A 164 -19.30 1.19 13.68
C ASN A 164 -20.06 0.64 12.46
N ILE A 165 -19.43 -0.21 11.66
CA ILE A 165 -20.09 -0.85 10.52
C ILE A 165 -21.20 -1.78 11.00
N ALA A 166 -20.94 -2.65 11.98
CA ALA A 166 -21.93 -3.55 12.55
C ALA A 166 -23.11 -2.79 13.15
N THR A 167 -22.85 -1.69 13.86
CA THR A 167 -23.88 -0.81 14.42
C THR A 167 -24.71 -0.13 13.35
N ASN A 168 -24.08 0.36 12.28
CA ASN A 168 -24.79 1.00 11.16
C ASN A 168 -25.65 -0.01 10.39
N LEU A 169 -25.17 -1.23 10.18
CA LEU A 169 -25.97 -2.32 9.61
C LEU A 169 -27.20 -2.61 10.48
N GLN A 170 -27.00 -2.73 11.80
CA GLN A 170 -28.09 -2.97 12.72
C GLN A 170 -29.13 -1.85 12.71
N LYS A 171 -28.68 -0.57 12.74
CA LYS A 171 -29.57 0.61 12.68
C LYS A 171 -30.37 0.67 11.38
N SER A 172 -29.78 0.26 10.27
CA SER A 172 -30.46 0.20 8.95
C SER A 172 -31.34 -1.04 8.76
N GLY A 173 -31.44 -1.91 9.77
CA GLY A 173 -32.18 -3.17 9.68
C GLY A 173 -31.55 -4.20 8.74
N ALA A 174 -30.28 -4.03 8.43
CA ALA A 174 -29.51 -4.96 7.62
C ALA A 174 -28.78 -5.98 8.50
N PHE A 175 -28.68 -7.21 8.03
CA PHE A 175 -27.95 -8.27 8.71
C PHE A 175 -27.22 -9.18 7.72
N ILE A 176 -26.18 -9.84 8.22
CA ILE A 176 -25.43 -10.85 7.47
C ILE A 176 -26.13 -12.20 7.68
N PRO A 177 -26.56 -12.91 6.62
CA PRO A 177 -27.19 -14.21 6.78
C PRO A 177 -26.28 -15.18 7.56
N GLY A 178 -26.85 -15.80 8.61
CA GLY A 178 -26.12 -16.75 9.47
C GLY A 178 -25.30 -16.13 10.60
N VAL A 179 -25.27 -14.78 10.73
CA VAL A 179 -24.57 -14.06 11.80
C VAL A 179 -25.56 -13.23 12.60
N ARG A 180 -25.49 -13.29 13.95
CA ARG A 180 -26.35 -12.47 14.80
C ARG A 180 -25.99 -10.97 14.67
N PRO A 181 -26.98 -10.07 14.51
CA PRO A 181 -26.72 -8.62 14.51
C PRO A 181 -26.04 -8.15 15.80
N GLY A 182 -25.19 -7.13 15.72
CA GLY A 182 -24.43 -6.57 16.82
C GLY A 182 -22.99 -7.10 16.89
N ASN A 183 -22.47 -7.39 18.08
CA ASN A 183 -21.06 -7.74 18.31
C ASN A 183 -20.59 -8.95 17.47
N SER A 184 -21.44 -9.97 17.28
CA SER A 184 -21.10 -11.11 16.44
C SER A 184 -20.85 -10.73 14.99
N THR A 185 -21.54 -9.69 14.48
CA THR A 185 -21.32 -9.14 13.14
C THR A 185 -20.00 -8.41 13.08
N SER A 186 -19.65 -7.61 14.10
CA SER A 186 -18.36 -6.95 14.21
C SER A 186 -17.22 -7.96 14.23
N ASP A 187 -17.29 -9.00 15.06
CA ASP A 187 -16.29 -10.06 15.14
C ASP A 187 -16.11 -10.81 13.81
N TYR A 188 -17.20 -11.01 13.09
CA TYR A 188 -17.14 -11.65 11.77
C TYR A 188 -16.42 -10.76 10.76
N ILE A 189 -16.79 -9.46 10.68
CA ILE A 189 -16.18 -8.50 9.78
C ILE A 189 -14.69 -8.33 10.11
N SER A 190 -14.34 -8.20 11.38
CA SER A 190 -12.96 -8.06 11.87
C SER A 190 -12.09 -9.25 11.44
N ARG A 191 -12.58 -10.48 11.61
CA ARG A 191 -11.85 -11.69 11.17
C ARG A 191 -11.63 -11.74 9.66
N VAL A 192 -12.65 -11.39 8.89
CA VAL A 192 -12.54 -11.33 7.43
C VAL A 192 -11.54 -10.27 7.02
N LEU A 193 -11.64 -9.07 7.63
CA LEU A 193 -10.75 -7.95 7.36
C LEU A 193 -9.29 -8.29 7.66
N THR A 194 -8.99 -8.88 8.83
CA THR A 194 -7.63 -9.27 9.21
C THR A 194 -7.00 -10.24 8.21
N ARG A 195 -7.78 -11.19 7.69
CA ARG A 195 -7.30 -12.12 6.66
C ARG A 195 -7.06 -11.45 5.30
N LEU A 196 -7.95 -10.54 4.91
CA LEU A 196 -7.77 -9.76 3.67
C LEU A 196 -6.56 -8.84 3.78
N THR A 197 -6.40 -8.17 4.92
CA THR A 197 -5.25 -7.30 5.19
C THR A 197 -3.93 -8.06 5.13
N LEU A 198 -3.89 -9.33 5.60
CA LEU A 198 -2.68 -10.15 5.47
C LEU A 198 -2.25 -10.30 4.02
N VAL A 199 -3.20 -10.67 3.15
CA VAL A 199 -2.91 -10.86 1.71
C VAL A 199 -2.48 -9.53 1.08
N GLY A 200 -3.21 -8.45 1.35
CA GLY A 200 -2.88 -7.11 0.87
C GLY A 200 -1.51 -6.62 1.35
N ALA A 201 -1.20 -6.82 2.65
CA ALA A 201 0.06 -6.39 3.25
C ALA A 201 1.27 -7.14 2.68
N LEU A 202 1.16 -8.47 2.51
CA LEU A 202 2.22 -9.27 1.90
C LEU A 202 2.44 -8.86 0.44
N PHE A 203 1.36 -8.65 -0.30
CA PHE A 203 1.43 -8.20 -1.68
C PHE A 203 2.10 -6.82 -1.79
N LEU A 204 1.66 -5.84 -0.99
CA LEU A 204 2.26 -4.49 -0.96
C LEU A 204 3.74 -4.55 -0.56
N GLY A 205 4.08 -5.38 0.43
CA GLY A 205 5.46 -5.59 0.86
C GLY A 205 6.34 -6.13 -0.27
N VAL A 206 5.88 -7.16 -0.97
CA VAL A 206 6.62 -7.74 -2.12
C VAL A 206 6.82 -6.70 -3.22
N ILE A 207 5.77 -5.97 -3.59
CA ILE A 207 5.89 -4.94 -4.63
C ILE A 207 6.81 -3.80 -4.19
N ALA A 208 6.75 -3.39 -2.92
CA ALA A 208 7.60 -2.33 -2.41
C ALA A 208 9.10 -2.67 -2.48
N ILE A 209 9.47 -3.94 -2.22
CA ILE A 209 10.88 -4.37 -2.27
C ILE A 209 11.36 -4.78 -3.66
N LEU A 210 10.44 -5.06 -4.59
CA LEU A 210 10.77 -5.56 -5.93
C LEU A 210 11.74 -4.65 -6.69
N PRO A 211 11.60 -3.31 -6.71
CA PRO A 211 12.56 -2.41 -7.36
C PRO A 211 13.95 -2.47 -6.74
N LEU A 212 14.03 -2.65 -5.42
CA LEU A 212 15.32 -2.78 -4.70
C LEU A 212 16.04 -4.08 -5.08
N ILE A 213 15.28 -5.17 -5.19
CA ILE A 213 15.81 -6.47 -5.64
C ILE A 213 16.27 -6.39 -7.10
N LEU A 214 15.46 -5.82 -7.98
CA LEU A 214 15.83 -5.63 -9.40
C LEU A 214 17.10 -4.80 -9.54
N ARG A 215 17.23 -3.71 -8.79
CA ARG A 215 18.43 -2.89 -8.76
C ARG A 215 19.67 -3.71 -8.32
N SER A 216 19.52 -4.53 -7.28
CA SER A 216 20.64 -5.33 -6.77
C SER A 216 21.10 -6.42 -7.75
N LEU A 217 20.18 -6.95 -8.56
CA LEU A 217 20.46 -8.00 -9.55
C LEU A 217 20.97 -7.43 -10.87
N THR A 218 20.41 -6.30 -11.33
CA THR A 218 20.73 -5.75 -12.66
C THR A 218 21.79 -4.65 -12.62
N GLY A 219 22.01 -4.02 -11.48
CA GLY A 219 22.89 -2.85 -11.33
C GLY A 219 22.36 -1.57 -11.97
N ILE A 220 21.19 -1.59 -12.62
CA ILE A 220 20.62 -0.44 -13.33
C ILE A 220 19.77 0.39 -12.40
N GLN A 221 20.22 1.62 -12.11
CA GLN A 221 19.50 2.53 -11.20
C GLN A 221 18.15 2.98 -11.73
N ALA A 222 17.99 3.12 -13.03
CA ALA A 222 16.75 3.54 -13.66
C ALA A 222 15.56 2.60 -13.37
N LEU A 223 15.79 1.30 -13.22
CA LEU A 223 14.77 0.32 -12.88
C LEU A 223 14.26 0.45 -11.44
N ALA A 224 15.09 0.97 -10.52
CA ALA A 224 14.69 1.18 -9.13
C ALA A 224 13.74 2.37 -8.96
N ILE A 225 13.95 3.45 -9.72
CA ILE A 225 13.14 4.67 -9.63
C ILE A 225 11.74 4.44 -10.19
N GLY A 226 11.63 3.64 -11.27
CA GLY A 226 10.35 3.35 -11.91
C GLY A 226 9.39 2.50 -11.06
N GLY A 227 9.90 1.58 -10.24
CA GLY A 227 9.06 0.59 -9.56
C GLY A 227 8.20 1.17 -8.43
N THR A 228 8.77 1.98 -7.54
CA THR A 228 8.01 2.66 -6.46
C THR A 228 7.10 3.73 -7.01
N ALA A 229 7.54 4.46 -8.05
CA ALA A 229 6.74 5.45 -8.73
C ALA A 229 5.52 4.82 -9.43
N LEU A 230 5.71 3.71 -10.15
CA LEU A 230 4.63 2.97 -10.80
C LEU A 230 3.57 2.49 -9.80
N LEU A 231 3.99 2.00 -8.62
CA LEU A 231 3.09 1.52 -7.59
C LEU A 231 2.18 2.64 -7.08
N ILE A 232 2.73 3.83 -6.84
CA ILE A 232 1.98 4.98 -6.34
C ILE A 232 1.07 5.57 -7.44
N VAL A 233 1.50 5.50 -8.71
CA VAL A 233 0.70 6.01 -9.85
C VAL A 233 -0.49 5.12 -10.15
N VAL A 234 -0.36 3.79 -9.97
CA VAL A 234 -1.42 2.81 -10.35
C VAL A 234 -2.47 2.65 -9.24
N SER A 235 -2.17 2.98 -8.00
CA SER A 235 -3.09 2.83 -6.88
C SER A 235 -3.81 4.13 -6.54
#